data_51d05eec4a13925865a72fd0a3a536c2
#
_entry.id   51d05eec4a13925865a72fd0a3a536c2
#
_cell.length_a   1.000
_cell.length_b   1.000
_cell.length_c   1.000
_cell.angle_alpha   90.00
_cell.angle_beta   90.00
_cell.angle_gamma   90.00
#
_symmetry.space_group_name_H-M   'P 1'
#
loop_
_entity.id
_entity.type
_entity.pdbx_description
1 polymer ?
#
loop_
_entity_poly.entity_id
_entity_poly.type
_entity_poly.pdbx_seq_one_letter_code
_entity_poly.pdbx_strand_id
1 'polypeptide(L)'
;MRLRFLLTALTLAALMTGCTVRSLNPLYGEKDVVFEPALLGTWAEHDDASSNWTFQKSGENGYRLVSSEGTKTLDGRLVKLSGRLFLDVTPKDGDDSLEIPAHLFIKIELSGDTLRTAMLDADWFDKTADLKTLGLSYIRINDKVVLTGPTKELQSFAVKYGGDETVFSHLQDYRRTAVDLAK
;
A
#
# COMPACT_ATOMS: atom_id res chain seq x y z
N MET A 1 -34.06 -4.69 12.33
CA MET A 1 -32.75 -4.23 12.86
C MET A 1 -31.60 -5.14 12.46
N ARG A 2 -31.69 -5.87 11.32
CA ARG A 2 -30.66 -6.81 10.83
C ARG A 2 -30.06 -6.42 9.45
N LEU A 3 -30.46 -5.28 8.87
CA LEU A 3 -30.04 -4.88 7.51
C LEU A 3 -28.90 -3.87 7.50
N ARG A 4 -28.50 -3.31 8.65
CA ARG A 4 -27.40 -2.32 8.74
C ARG A 4 -26.02 -2.94 8.94
N PHE A 5 -25.92 -4.21 9.34
CA PHE A 5 -24.65 -4.93 9.53
C PHE A 5 -24.03 -5.54 8.27
N LEU A 6 -24.76 -5.55 7.16
CA LEU A 6 -24.27 -6.12 5.90
C LEU A 6 -23.54 -5.11 4.99
N LEU A 7 -23.62 -3.81 5.31
CA LEU A 7 -23.00 -2.77 4.48
C LEU A 7 -21.56 -2.39 4.93
N THR A 8 -21.18 -2.68 6.17
CA THR A 8 -19.86 -2.32 6.70
C THR A 8 -18.77 -3.36 6.43
N ALA A 9 -19.14 -4.62 6.17
CA ALA A 9 -18.17 -5.66 5.80
C ALA A 9 -17.67 -5.57 4.34
N LEU A 10 -18.23 -4.66 3.53
CA LEU A 10 -17.95 -4.59 2.10
C LEU A 10 -16.76 -3.67 1.75
N THR A 11 -16.33 -2.80 2.66
CA THR A 11 -15.32 -1.78 2.33
C THR A 11 -13.89 -2.31 2.35
N LEU A 12 -13.57 -3.31 3.17
CA LEU A 12 -12.21 -3.88 3.21
C LEU A 12 -11.94 -4.91 2.10
N ALA A 13 -13.00 -5.50 1.52
CA ALA A 13 -12.88 -6.35 0.35
C ALA A 13 -12.48 -5.56 -0.92
N ALA A 14 -12.68 -4.24 -0.93
CA ALA A 14 -12.34 -3.36 -2.06
C ALA A 14 -10.83 -3.23 -2.32
N LEU A 15 -9.97 -3.50 -1.35
CA LEU A 15 -8.52 -3.45 -1.52
C LEU A 15 -7.98 -4.53 -2.49
N MET A 16 -8.77 -5.55 -2.78
CA MET A 16 -8.38 -6.65 -3.69
C MET A 16 -9.23 -6.72 -4.97
N THR A 17 -10.32 -5.96 -5.07
CA THR A 17 -11.21 -6.00 -6.23
C THR A 17 -11.02 -4.78 -7.13
N GLY A 18 -9.94 -4.76 -7.89
CA GLY A 18 -9.86 -3.98 -9.14
C GLY A 18 -9.73 -2.45 -9.04
N CYS A 19 -9.71 -1.86 -7.85
CA CYS A 19 -9.63 -0.40 -7.68
C CYS A 19 -8.20 0.12 -7.36
N THR A 20 -7.17 -0.74 -7.41
CA THR A 20 -5.80 -0.34 -7.09
C THR A 20 -4.91 -0.39 -8.32
N VAL A 21 -4.05 0.62 -8.47
CA VAL A 21 -2.99 0.63 -9.49
C VAL A 21 -1.88 -0.31 -9.06
N ARG A 22 -1.52 -1.24 -9.94
CA ARG A 22 -0.47 -2.23 -9.70
C ARG A 22 0.77 -1.90 -10.52
N SER A 23 1.93 -2.36 -10.06
CA SER A 23 3.18 -2.26 -10.80
C SER A 23 3.84 -3.63 -10.95
N LEU A 24 4.45 -3.90 -12.11
CA LEU A 24 5.28 -5.10 -12.31
C LEU A 24 6.70 -4.94 -11.75
N ASN A 25 7.11 -3.70 -11.49
CA ASN A 25 8.43 -3.40 -10.95
C ASN A 25 8.32 -2.72 -9.59
N PRO A 26 9.32 -2.95 -8.71
CA PRO A 26 9.33 -2.32 -7.40
C PRO A 26 9.56 -0.80 -7.47
N LEU A 27 9.06 -0.08 -6.47
CA LEU A 27 9.37 1.33 -6.25
C LEU A 27 10.76 1.52 -5.65
N TYR A 28 11.38 0.48 -5.12
CA TYR A 28 12.66 0.55 -4.42
C TYR A 28 13.83 -0.03 -5.25
N GLY A 29 14.98 0.61 -5.11
CA GLY A 29 16.27 -0.04 -5.32
C GLY A 29 16.88 -0.36 -3.95
N GLU A 30 17.82 -1.30 -3.88
CA GLU A 30 18.47 -1.74 -2.64
C GLU A 30 18.93 -0.58 -1.73
N LYS A 31 19.52 0.46 -2.34
CA LYS A 31 20.04 1.65 -1.64
C LYS A 31 18.99 2.63 -1.14
N ASP A 32 17.75 2.51 -1.61
CA ASP A 32 16.67 3.44 -1.29
C ASP A 32 15.82 2.91 -0.12
N VAL A 33 16.04 1.64 0.26
CA VAL A 33 15.30 0.99 1.34
C VAL A 33 15.74 1.56 2.68
N VAL A 34 14.75 1.93 3.49
CA VAL A 34 14.95 2.40 4.87
C VAL A 34 14.15 1.52 5.82
N PHE A 35 14.59 1.48 7.09
CA PHE A 35 13.85 0.79 8.13
C PHE A 35 13.44 1.79 9.21
N GLU A 36 12.14 1.88 9.48
CA GLU A 36 11.55 2.73 10.51
C GLU A 36 10.96 1.84 11.63
N PRO A 37 11.68 1.67 12.74
CA PRO A 37 11.21 0.82 13.84
C PRO A 37 9.85 1.24 14.40
N ALA A 38 9.52 2.52 14.30
CA ALA A 38 8.24 3.05 14.76
C ALA A 38 7.04 2.59 13.94
N LEU A 39 7.23 1.94 12.79
CA LEU A 39 6.14 1.26 12.08
C LEU A 39 5.77 -0.09 12.69
N LEU A 40 6.68 -0.73 13.44
CA LEU A 40 6.40 -2.04 14.04
C LEU A 40 5.25 -1.96 15.04
N GLY A 41 4.43 -3.01 15.07
CA GLY A 41 3.27 -3.12 15.95
C GLY A 41 1.96 -3.21 15.21
N THR A 42 0.86 -3.15 15.95
CA THR A 42 -0.49 -3.26 15.40
C THR A 42 -1.14 -1.89 15.27
N TRP A 43 -1.73 -1.67 14.11
CA TRP A 43 -2.37 -0.43 13.70
C TRP A 43 -3.81 -0.71 13.33
N ALA A 44 -4.76 -0.21 14.12
CA ALA A 44 -6.19 -0.37 13.89
C ALA A 44 -6.77 0.85 13.17
N GLU A 45 -7.73 0.63 12.29
CA GLU A 45 -8.47 1.71 11.66
C GLU A 45 -9.16 2.58 12.71
N HIS A 46 -9.20 3.89 12.47
CA HIS A 46 -9.75 4.85 13.43
C HIS A 46 -11.22 4.56 13.76
N ASP A 47 -11.99 4.17 12.77
CA ASP A 47 -13.44 3.97 12.88
C ASP A 47 -13.84 2.50 13.09
N ASP A 48 -12.91 1.56 12.92
CA ASP A 48 -13.13 0.13 13.13
C ASP A 48 -11.90 -0.57 13.69
N ALA A 49 -11.83 -0.68 15.00
CA ALA A 49 -10.72 -1.34 15.70
C ALA A 49 -10.57 -2.84 15.37
N SER A 50 -11.60 -3.49 14.80
CA SER A 50 -11.49 -4.88 14.35
C SER A 50 -10.70 -5.00 13.05
N SER A 51 -10.66 -3.94 12.25
CA SER A 51 -9.85 -3.85 11.05
C SER A 51 -8.45 -3.33 11.42
N ASN A 52 -7.46 -4.20 11.38
CA ASN A 52 -6.10 -3.81 11.75
C ASN A 52 -5.04 -4.55 10.93
N TRP A 53 -3.86 -3.97 10.91
CA TRP A 53 -2.66 -4.54 10.34
C TRP A 53 -1.55 -4.60 11.37
N THR A 54 -0.89 -5.74 11.46
CA THR A 54 0.30 -5.90 12.30
C THR A 54 1.54 -5.88 11.44
N PHE A 55 2.42 -4.92 11.69
CA PHE A 55 3.72 -4.79 11.04
C PHE A 55 4.76 -5.52 11.90
N GLN A 56 5.34 -6.55 11.35
CA GLN A 56 6.41 -7.35 11.93
C GLN A 56 7.71 -7.11 11.17
N LYS A 57 8.86 -7.21 11.83
CA LYS A 57 10.15 -7.17 11.15
C LYS A 57 10.34 -8.41 10.29
N SER A 58 10.81 -8.24 9.05
CA SER A 58 11.12 -9.31 8.10
C SER A 58 12.50 -9.07 7.48
N GLY A 59 13.45 -9.92 7.82
CA GLY A 59 14.84 -9.73 7.40
C GLY A 59 15.49 -8.48 8.00
N GLU A 60 16.48 -7.92 7.29
CA GLU A 60 17.24 -6.77 7.78
C GLU A 60 16.43 -5.48 7.73
N ASN A 61 15.86 -5.15 6.57
CA ASN A 61 15.18 -3.87 6.30
C ASN A 61 13.77 -4.06 5.71
N GLY A 62 13.08 -5.14 6.05
CA GLY A 62 11.76 -5.43 5.55
C GLY A 62 10.69 -5.52 6.62
N TYR A 63 9.47 -5.52 6.14
CA TYR A 63 8.27 -5.70 6.96
C TYR A 63 7.47 -6.87 6.45
N ARG A 64 6.81 -7.55 7.37
CA ARG A 64 5.69 -8.45 7.10
C ARG A 64 4.43 -7.82 7.69
N LEU A 65 3.43 -7.60 6.86
CA LEU A 65 2.14 -7.09 7.27
C LEU A 65 1.15 -8.24 7.32
N VAL A 66 0.46 -8.38 8.45
CA VAL A 66 -0.55 -9.41 8.67
C VAL A 66 -1.86 -8.72 9.00
N SER A 67 -2.94 -9.05 8.27
CA SER A 67 -4.28 -8.52 8.55
C SER A 67 -4.86 -9.14 9.84
N SER A 68 -5.82 -8.46 10.48
CA SER A 68 -6.49 -8.93 11.70
C SER A 68 -7.11 -10.33 11.56
N GLU A 69 -7.57 -10.66 10.36
CA GLU A 69 -8.14 -11.98 10.07
C GLU A 69 -7.07 -13.07 9.88
N GLY A 70 -5.76 -12.68 9.80
CA GLY A 70 -4.67 -13.61 9.51
C GLY A 70 -4.68 -14.19 8.09
N THR A 71 -5.68 -13.79 7.27
CA THR A 71 -5.91 -14.34 5.94
C THR A 71 -5.04 -13.69 4.86
N LYS A 72 -4.53 -12.50 5.14
CA LYS A 72 -3.68 -11.73 4.20
C LYS A 72 -2.34 -11.45 4.81
N THR A 73 -1.30 -11.81 4.09
CA THR A 73 0.08 -11.49 4.45
C THR A 73 0.75 -10.79 3.28
N LEU A 74 1.40 -9.65 3.54
CA LEU A 74 2.15 -8.90 2.56
C LEU A 74 3.59 -8.77 3.03
N ASP A 75 4.53 -8.86 2.10
CA ASP A 75 5.92 -8.45 2.34
C ASP A 75 6.08 -6.99 1.89
N GLY A 76 6.76 -6.19 2.71
CA GLY A 76 6.89 -4.75 2.50
C GLY A 76 8.34 -4.27 2.53
N ARG A 77 8.63 -3.26 1.69
CA ARG A 77 9.88 -2.49 1.71
C ARG A 77 9.55 -1.01 1.81
N LEU A 78 10.11 -0.34 2.81
CA LEU A 78 9.92 1.09 2.99
C LEU A 78 11.02 1.84 2.23
N VAL A 79 10.63 2.86 1.46
CA VAL A 79 11.56 3.74 0.76
C VAL A 79 11.33 5.19 1.14
N LYS A 80 12.40 5.97 1.15
CA LYS A 80 12.34 7.41 1.40
C LYS A 80 12.72 8.18 0.13
N LEU A 81 11.73 8.83 -0.48
CA LEU A 81 11.89 9.61 -1.71
C LEU A 81 11.55 11.08 -1.44
N SER A 82 12.52 11.98 -1.62
CA SER A 82 12.35 13.42 -1.38
C SER A 82 11.67 13.75 -0.05
N GLY A 83 12.09 13.05 1.02
CA GLY A 83 11.57 13.26 2.37
C GLY A 83 10.24 12.57 2.69
N ARG A 84 9.55 11.98 1.71
CA ARG A 84 8.31 11.21 1.89
C ARG A 84 8.61 9.72 1.99
N LEU A 85 7.80 9.03 2.78
CA LEU A 85 7.89 7.57 2.95
C LEU A 85 6.84 6.90 2.06
N PHE A 86 7.26 5.84 1.39
CA PHE A 86 6.41 4.96 0.61
C PHE A 86 6.70 3.51 0.99
N LEU A 87 5.66 2.75 1.23
CA LEU A 87 5.75 1.32 1.46
C LEU A 87 5.36 0.60 0.17
N ASP A 88 6.29 -0.14 -0.37
CA ASP A 88 6.07 -1.04 -1.49
C ASP A 88 5.70 -2.41 -0.93
N VAL A 89 4.51 -2.90 -1.24
CA VAL A 89 4.04 -4.19 -0.74
C VAL A 89 3.72 -5.15 -1.87
N THR A 90 4.02 -6.42 -1.62
CA THR A 90 3.66 -7.54 -2.49
C THR A 90 2.94 -8.62 -1.68
N PRO A 91 1.98 -9.33 -2.25
CA PRO A 91 1.42 -10.53 -1.62
C PRO A 91 2.55 -11.53 -1.33
N LYS A 92 2.53 -12.11 -0.12
CA LYS A 92 3.54 -13.09 0.26
C LYS A 92 3.24 -14.49 -0.29
N ASP A 93 1.99 -14.87 -0.31
CA ASP A 93 1.54 -16.21 -0.64
C ASP A 93 0.54 -16.17 -1.80
N GLY A 94 1.03 -16.38 -3.01
CA GLY A 94 0.25 -16.97 -4.07
C GLY A 94 0.80 -18.39 -4.26
N ASP A 95 0.08 -19.40 -3.83
CA ASP A 95 0.41 -20.80 -4.12
C ASP A 95 0.21 -21.10 -5.64
N ASP A 96 -0.13 -20.09 -6.40
CA ASP A 96 -0.22 -20.16 -7.84
C ASP A 96 1.08 -19.65 -8.45
N SER A 97 1.96 -20.60 -8.78
CA SER A 97 3.25 -20.36 -9.44
C SER A 97 3.15 -19.63 -10.78
N LEU A 98 1.94 -19.34 -11.24
CA LEU A 98 1.64 -18.61 -12.47
C LEU A 98 1.27 -17.13 -12.20
N GLU A 99 1.08 -16.73 -10.93
CA GLU A 99 0.82 -15.33 -10.61
C GLU A 99 2.13 -14.52 -10.58
N ILE A 100 2.17 -13.43 -11.32
CA ILE A 100 3.27 -12.46 -11.24
C ILE A 100 2.99 -11.59 -10.01
N PRO A 101 3.88 -11.59 -8.99
CA PRO A 101 3.72 -10.71 -7.84
C PRO A 101 3.65 -9.26 -8.30
N ALA A 102 2.54 -8.61 -8.02
CA ALA A 102 2.36 -7.21 -8.34
C ALA A 102 2.65 -6.34 -7.11
N HIS A 103 3.33 -5.23 -7.33
CA HIS A 103 3.64 -4.24 -6.31
C HIS A 103 2.49 -3.26 -6.13
N LEU A 104 2.19 -2.89 -4.89
CA LEU A 104 1.30 -1.79 -4.53
C LEU A 104 2.11 -0.73 -3.78
N PHE A 105 1.91 0.54 -4.12
CA PHE A 105 2.62 1.65 -3.50
C PHE A 105 1.70 2.38 -2.53
N ILE A 106 2.09 2.42 -1.28
CA ILE A 106 1.35 3.04 -0.19
C ILE A 106 2.19 4.19 0.36
N LYS A 107 1.72 5.42 0.20
CA LYS A 107 2.34 6.57 0.88
C LYS A 107 2.07 6.45 2.37
N ILE A 108 3.10 6.70 3.19
CA ILE A 108 3.07 6.57 4.65
C ILE A 108 3.36 7.93 5.28
N GLU A 109 2.51 8.34 6.20
CA GLU A 109 2.75 9.47 7.10
C GLU A 109 2.63 8.97 8.54
N LEU A 110 3.74 8.98 9.27
CA LEU A 110 3.83 8.48 10.64
C LEU A 110 4.03 9.65 11.61
N SER A 111 3.17 9.78 12.60
CA SER A 111 3.26 10.81 13.64
C SER A 111 2.83 10.24 14.99
N GLY A 112 3.80 9.91 15.85
CA GLY A 112 3.53 9.26 17.14
C GLY A 112 2.74 7.97 16.96
N ASP A 113 1.55 7.91 17.54
CA ASP A 113 0.66 6.76 17.48
C ASP A 113 -0.38 6.85 16.35
N THR A 114 -0.17 7.73 15.40
CA THR A 114 -1.01 7.86 14.20
C THR A 114 -0.23 7.45 12.96
N LEU A 115 -0.81 6.58 12.15
CA LEU A 115 -0.34 6.18 10.84
C LEU A 115 -1.40 6.54 9.81
N ARG A 116 -1.06 7.44 8.89
CA ARG A 116 -1.89 7.76 7.74
C ARG A 116 -1.32 7.11 6.50
N THR A 117 -2.18 6.53 5.67
CA THR A 117 -1.80 5.89 4.42
C THR A 117 -2.60 6.46 3.26
N ALA A 118 -1.99 6.48 2.07
CA ALA A 118 -2.67 6.81 0.82
C ALA A 118 -2.15 5.90 -0.30
N MET A 119 -3.01 5.52 -1.22
CA MET A 119 -2.66 4.67 -2.37
C MET A 119 -2.83 5.45 -3.67
N LEU A 120 -2.23 4.93 -4.74
CA LEU A 120 -2.46 5.45 -6.09
C LEU A 120 -3.95 5.35 -6.46
N ASP A 121 -4.53 6.46 -6.85
CA ASP A 121 -5.95 6.56 -7.22
C ASP A 121 -6.19 5.96 -8.61
N ALA A 122 -6.88 4.81 -8.66
CA ALA A 122 -7.17 4.13 -9.91
C ALA A 122 -8.06 4.97 -10.84
N ASP A 123 -9.01 5.71 -10.29
CA ASP A 123 -9.90 6.58 -11.06
C ASP A 123 -9.14 7.72 -11.73
N TRP A 124 -8.16 8.29 -11.01
CA TRP A 124 -7.28 9.31 -11.57
C TRP A 124 -6.47 8.76 -12.73
N PHE A 125 -5.90 7.55 -12.58
CA PHE A 125 -5.15 6.87 -13.64
C PHE A 125 -6.03 6.50 -14.83
N ASP A 126 -7.25 6.05 -14.59
CA ASP A 126 -8.19 5.67 -15.64
C ASP A 126 -8.70 6.89 -16.43
N LYS A 127 -8.87 8.04 -15.78
CA LYS A 127 -9.29 9.31 -16.41
C LYS A 127 -8.14 10.04 -17.10
N THR A 128 -6.90 9.74 -16.77
CA THR A 128 -5.74 10.35 -17.43
C THR A 128 -5.56 9.79 -18.83
N ALA A 129 -5.71 10.65 -19.83
CA ALA A 129 -5.78 10.26 -21.23
C ALA A 129 -4.49 9.56 -21.73
N ASP A 130 -3.33 10.01 -21.27
CA ASP A 130 -2.04 9.41 -21.63
C ASP A 130 -1.03 9.56 -20.48
N LEU A 131 -0.82 8.47 -19.75
CA LEU A 131 0.15 8.38 -18.67
C LEU A 131 1.61 8.52 -19.13
N LYS A 132 1.89 8.31 -20.43
CA LYS A 132 3.23 8.52 -20.99
C LYS A 132 3.65 9.98 -20.90
N THR A 133 2.72 10.91 -20.99
CA THR A 133 2.99 12.35 -20.80
C THR A 133 3.46 12.68 -19.37
N LEU A 134 3.18 11.78 -18.43
CA LEU A 134 3.64 11.86 -17.05
C LEU A 134 4.98 11.16 -16.83
N GLY A 135 5.55 10.56 -17.88
CA GLY A 135 6.76 9.76 -17.82
C GLY A 135 6.54 8.36 -17.24
N LEU A 136 5.35 7.78 -17.42
CA LEU A 136 4.99 6.45 -16.95
C LEU A 136 4.78 5.48 -18.11
N SER A 137 5.48 4.36 -18.06
CA SER A 137 5.23 3.20 -18.91
C SER A 137 4.15 2.33 -18.28
N TYR A 138 3.17 1.94 -19.07
CA TYR A 138 2.02 1.16 -18.59
C TYR A 138 1.41 0.29 -19.69
N ILE A 139 0.63 -0.68 -19.26
CA ILE A 139 -0.31 -1.44 -20.08
C ILE A 139 -1.71 -1.35 -19.47
N ARG A 140 -2.75 -1.67 -20.22
CA ARG A 140 -4.10 -1.84 -19.72
C ARG A 140 -4.51 -3.30 -19.84
N ILE A 141 -4.99 -3.87 -18.73
CA ILE A 141 -5.52 -5.23 -18.65
C ILE A 141 -6.94 -5.12 -18.10
N ASN A 142 -7.94 -5.52 -18.89
CA ASN A 142 -9.35 -5.38 -18.52
C ASN A 142 -9.68 -3.95 -18.03
N ASP A 143 -9.25 -2.96 -18.81
CA ASP A 143 -9.39 -1.52 -18.57
C ASP A 143 -8.68 -0.99 -17.29
N LYS A 144 -7.92 -1.84 -16.60
CA LYS A 144 -7.11 -1.44 -15.44
C LYS A 144 -5.68 -1.13 -15.84
N VAL A 145 -5.15 -0.04 -15.28
CA VAL A 145 -3.76 0.35 -15.49
C VAL A 145 -2.82 -0.54 -14.67
N VAL A 146 -1.81 -1.06 -15.34
CA VAL A 146 -0.67 -1.75 -14.72
C VAL A 146 0.60 -1.03 -15.15
N LEU A 147 1.36 -0.51 -14.19
CA LEU A 147 2.62 0.17 -14.41
C LEU A 147 3.70 -0.85 -14.77
N THR A 148 4.46 -0.57 -15.84
CA THR A 148 5.49 -1.46 -16.37
C THR A 148 6.87 -0.80 -16.42
N GLY A 149 6.94 0.47 -16.05
CA GLY A 149 8.17 1.25 -16.08
C GLY A 149 9.22 0.74 -15.08
N PRO A 150 10.51 1.00 -15.33
CA PRO A 150 11.58 0.66 -14.39
C PRO A 150 11.45 1.49 -13.11
N THR A 151 12.04 1.00 -12.02
CA THR A 151 12.05 1.64 -10.69
C THR A 151 12.35 3.14 -10.74
N LYS A 152 13.32 3.57 -11.55
CA LYS A 152 13.68 4.98 -11.67
C LYS A 152 12.54 5.87 -12.20
N GLU A 153 11.75 5.36 -13.12
CA GLU A 153 10.57 6.05 -13.67
C GLU A 153 9.49 6.17 -12.60
N LEU A 154 9.20 5.06 -11.91
CA LEU A 154 8.23 5.00 -10.81
C LEU A 154 8.63 5.94 -9.67
N GLN A 155 9.91 5.99 -9.29
CA GLN A 155 10.42 6.92 -8.28
C GLN A 155 10.29 8.37 -8.72
N SER A 156 10.60 8.68 -9.98
CA SER A 156 10.46 10.06 -10.50
C SER A 156 9.00 10.52 -10.43
N PHE A 157 8.06 9.64 -10.74
CA PHE A 157 6.64 9.89 -10.60
C PHE A 157 6.24 10.10 -9.14
N ALA A 158 6.64 9.20 -8.23
CA ALA A 158 6.33 9.30 -6.80
C ALA A 158 6.92 10.59 -6.17
N VAL A 159 8.11 11.00 -6.58
CA VAL A 159 8.72 12.27 -6.15
C VAL A 159 7.88 13.47 -6.60
N LYS A 160 7.47 13.47 -7.87
CA LYS A 160 6.72 14.59 -8.48
C LYS A 160 5.31 14.70 -7.93
N TYR A 161 4.61 13.57 -7.80
CA TYR A 161 3.18 13.54 -7.48
C TYR A 161 2.86 13.06 -6.05
N GLY A 162 3.84 12.65 -5.26
CA GLY A 162 3.62 12.12 -3.91
C GLY A 162 3.04 13.12 -2.90
N GLY A 163 2.98 14.41 -3.26
CA GLY A 163 2.29 15.44 -2.47
C GLY A 163 0.88 15.76 -2.97
N ASP A 164 0.47 15.17 -4.08
CA ASP A 164 -0.84 15.42 -4.69
C ASP A 164 -1.86 14.40 -4.17
N GLU A 165 -2.85 14.89 -3.41
CA GLU A 165 -3.89 14.06 -2.80
C GLU A 165 -4.91 13.53 -3.81
N THR A 166 -4.92 14.04 -5.03
CA THR A 166 -5.74 13.49 -6.12
C THR A 166 -5.09 12.27 -6.77
N VAL A 167 -3.76 12.18 -6.71
CA VAL A 167 -2.97 11.07 -7.26
C VAL A 167 -2.76 9.97 -6.21
N PHE A 168 -2.46 10.38 -4.96
CA PHE A 168 -2.40 9.51 -3.80
C PHE A 168 -3.61 9.79 -2.92
N SER A 169 -4.68 9.09 -3.19
CA SER A 169 -5.97 9.23 -2.52
C SER A 169 -6.25 8.04 -1.59
N HIS A 170 -7.52 7.83 -1.23
CA HIS A 170 -7.94 6.76 -0.32
C HIS A 170 -7.21 6.84 1.01
N LEU A 171 -7.20 8.06 1.59
CA LEU A 171 -6.59 8.32 2.90
C LEU A 171 -7.25 7.46 3.96
N GLN A 172 -6.43 6.68 4.65
CA GLN A 172 -6.87 5.85 5.78
C GLN A 172 -6.04 6.20 7.00
N ASP A 173 -6.71 6.53 8.08
CA ASP A 173 -6.09 6.84 9.37
C ASP A 173 -6.15 5.61 10.28
N TYR A 174 -4.99 5.25 10.82
CA TYR A 174 -4.82 4.17 11.78
C TYR A 174 -4.28 4.72 13.09
N ARG A 175 -4.63 4.06 14.18
CA ARG A 175 -4.05 4.30 15.50
C ARG A 175 -3.32 3.07 15.98
N ARG A 176 -2.18 3.30 16.64
CA ARG A 176 -1.46 2.21 17.30
C ARG A 176 -2.34 1.62 18.39
N THR A 177 -2.53 0.33 18.35
CA THR A 177 -3.14 -0.37 19.48
C THR A 177 -2.07 -0.64 20.55
N ALA A 178 -2.45 -0.56 21.82
CA ALA A 178 -1.56 -0.99 22.88
C ALA A 178 -1.15 -2.44 22.61
N VAL A 179 0.16 -2.68 22.50
CA VAL A 179 0.67 -4.05 22.41
C VAL A 179 0.32 -4.71 23.74
N ASP A 180 -0.53 -5.72 23.68
CA ASP A 180 -0.71 -6.62 24.82
C ASP A 180 0.62 -7.38 24.99
N LEU A 181 1.50 -6.85 25.85
CA LEU A 181 2.76 -7.49 26.24
C LEU A 181 2.51 -8.69 27.15
N ALA A 182 1.32 -9.31 27.06
CA ALA A 182 0.97 -10.50 27.81
C ALA A 182 1.06 -11.73 26.87
N LYS A 183 2.25 -12.30 26.72
CA LYS A 183 2.60 -13.72 26.96
C LYS A 183 3.99 -14.05 26.47
#